data_49b90c1d80ab90428bdacc0970f0dcf1
#
_entry.id   49b90c1d80ab90428bdacc0970f0dcf1
#
_cell.length_a   1.000
_cell.length_b   1.000
_cell.length_c   1.000
_cell.angle_alpha   90.00
_cell.angle_beta   90.00
_cell.angle_gamma   90.00
#
_symmetry.space_group_name_H-M   'P 1'
#
loop_
_entity.id
_entity.type
_entity.pdbx_description
1 polymer ?
#
loop_
_entity_poly.entity_id
_entity_poly.type
_entity_poly.pdbx_seq_one_letter_code
_entity_poly.pdbx_strand_id
1 'polypeptide(L)' 'MMEITIGTSQLTGKIYAGSISKSGIWKPNKQDVTMQCLLATIEHCLKFGETVQIMKPDGVVEFEIDVKDLRKID' A
#
# COMPACT_ATOMS: atom_id res chain seq x y z
N MET A 1 -4.34 10.14 20.52
CA MET A 1 -4.10 9.02 19.59
C MET A 1 -3.44 9.56 18.32
N MET A 2 -2.31 9.00 17.93
CA MET A 2 -1.63 9.46 16.71
C MET A 2 -2.27 8.85 15.48
N GLU A 3 -2.69 9.72 14.56
CA GLU A 3 -3.10 9.27 13.24
C GLU A 3 -1.89 8.99 12.40
N ILE A 4 -1.86 7.81 11.81
CA ILE A 4 -0.81 7.43 10.87
C ILE A 4 -1.41 7.41 9.47
N THR A 5 -0.77 8.14 8.58
CA THR A 5 -1.17 8.19 7.18
C THR A 5 -0.16 7.40 6.36
N ILE A 6 -0.66 6.62 5.41
CA ILE A 6 0.19 5.94 4.42
C ILE A 6 -0.10 6.55 3.07
N GLY A 7 0.93 6.99 2.38
CA GLY A 7 0.76 7.61 1.08
C GLY A 7 2.00 7.49 0.23
N THR A 8 1.83 7.79 -1.05
CA THR A 8 2.90 7.70 -2.04
C THR A 8 3.46 9.08 -2.32
N SER A 9 4.79 9.19 -2.32
CA SER A 9 5.46 10.42 -2.70
C SER A 9 5.28 10.68 -4.19
N GLN A 10 4.84 11.88 -4.55
CA GLN A 10 4.69 12.27 -5.95
C GLN A 10 6.03 12.41 -6.66
N LEU A 11 7.10 12.67 -5.91
CA LEU A 11 8.42 12.88 -6.49
C LEU A 11 9.16 11.57 -6.75
N THR A 12 9.06 10.61 -5.84
CA THR A 12 9.88 9.40 -5.90
C THR A 12 9.08 8.13 -6.12
N GLY A 13 7.76 8.17 -5.90
CA GLY A 13 6.92 6.98 -5.94
C GLY A 13 7.04 6.10 -4.71
N LYS A 14 7.90 6.44 -3.76
CA LYS A 14 8.06 5.65 -2.54
C LYS A 14 6.85 5.80 -1.64
N ILE A 15 6.58 4.77 -0.87
CA ILE A 15 5.47 4.75 0.08
C ILE A 15 5.98 5.13 1.46
N TYR A 16 5.36 6.15 2.05
CA TYR A 16 5.72 6.62 3.38
C TYR A 16 4.58 6.40 4.36
N ALA A 17 4.93 6.15 5.61
CA ALA A 17 4.00 6.14 6.72
C ALA A 17 4.45 7.21 7.71
N GLY A 18 3.49 7.97 8.23
CA GLY A 18 3.78 9.01 9.19
C GLY A 18 2.60 9.92 9.39
N SER A 19 2.88 11.12 9.87
CA SER A 19 1.86 12.13 10.12
C SER A 19 1.97 13.23 9.08
N ILE A 20 0.82 13.80 8.74
CA ILE A 20 0.75 14.92 7.79
C ILE A 20 0.24 16.14 8.56
N SER A 21 0.88 17.30 8.34
CA SER A 21 0.46 18.56 8.96
C SER A 21 -0.85 19.05 8.34
N LYS A 22 -1.45 20.06 8.97
CA LYS A 22 -2.68 20.66 8.47
C LYS A 22 -2.52 21.26 7.08
N SER A 23 -1.30 21.60 6.69
CA SER A 23 -1.00 22.14 5.36
C SER A 23 -0.72 21.07 4.32
N GLY A 24 -0.83 19.79 4.70
CA GLY A 24 -0.64 18.68 3.76
C GLY A 24 0.81 18.24 3.57
N ILE A 25 1.70 18.67 4.45
CA ILE A 25 3.13 18.36 4.37
C ILE A 25 3.46 17.24 5.35
N TRP A 26 4.27 16.26 4.91
CA TRP A 26 4.75 15.21 5.80
C TRP A 26 5.56 15.78 6.95
N LYS A 27 5.26 15.30 8.15
CA LYS A 27 6.05 15.65 9.33
C LYS A 27 7.38 14.87 9.33
N PRO A 28 8.37 15.31 10.11
CA PRO A 28 9.68 14.64 10.14
C PRO A 28 9.66 13.18 10.59
N ASN A 29 8.57 12.72 11.20
CA ASN A 29 8.46 11.33 11.65
C ASN A 29 8.13 10.35 10.53
N LYS A 30 8.04 10.81 9.28
CA LYS A 30 7.73 9.90 8.17
C LYS A 30 8.82 8.85 8.00
N GLN A 31 8.40 7.65 7.63
CA GLN A 31 9.29 6.53 7.36
C GLN A 31 9.00 5.95 6.00
N ASP A 32 10.04 5.54 5.29
CA ASP A 32 9.90 4.82 4.02
C ASP A 32 9.49 3.38 4.33
N VAL A 33 8.28 3.03 3.96
CA VAL A 33 7.75 1.68 4.19
C VAL A 33 7.42 0.99 2.87
N THR A 34 8.04 1.43 1.78
CA THR A 34 7.75 0.92 0.44
C THR A 34 7.83 -0.60 0.39
N MET A 35 8.96 -1.17 0.81
CA MET A 35 9.13 -2.61 0.75
C MET A 35 8.20 -3.34 1.69
N GLN A 36 8.01 -2.83 2.90
CA GLN A 36 7.09 -3.42 3.87
C GLN A 36 5.66 -3.46 3.34
N CYS A 37 5.21 -2.38 2.71
CA CYS A 37 3.87 -2.32 2.14
C CYS A 37 3.72 -3.27 0.95
N LEU A 38 4.72 -3.34 0.08
CA LEU A 38 4.67 -4.25 -1.06
C LEU A 38 4.62 -5.71 -0.60
N LEU A 39 5.46 -6.08 0.36
CA LEU A 39 5.48 -7.46 0.87
C LEU A 39 4.20 -7.80 1.61
N ALA A 40 3.68 -6.87 2.41
CA ALA A 40 2.41 -7.07 3.11
C ALA A 40 1.25 -7.26 2.13
N THR A 41 1.24 -6.48 1.05
CA THR A 41 0.23 -6.61 0.00
C THR A 41 0.31 -7.98 -0.68
N ILE A 42 1.52 -8.43 -0.99
CA ILE A 42 1.74 -9.74 -1.60
C ILE A 42 1.23 -10.85 -0.67
N GLU A 43 1.58 -10.80 0.61
CA GLU A 43 1.11 -11.79 1.58
C GLU A 43 -0.42 -11.80 1.69
N HIS A 44 -1.02 -10.62 1.72
CA HIS A 44 -2.47 -10.50 1.76
C HIS A 44 -3.11 -11.18 0.54
N CYS A 45 -2.60 -10.88 -0.66
CA CYS A 45 -3.15 -11.43 -1.89
C CYS A 45 -2.98 -12.95 -1.95
N LEU A 46 -1.84 -13.47 -1.50
CA LEU A 46 -1.61 -14.92 -1.51
C LEU A 46 -2.54 -15.64 -0.54
N LYS A 47 -2.78 -15.07 0.64
CA LYS A 47 -3.70 -15.66 1.62
C LYS A 47 -5.15 -15.55 1.17
N PHE A 48 -5.50 -14.49 0.47
CA PHE A 48 -6.83 -14.33 -0.10
C PHE A 48 -7.12 -15.40 -1.16
N GLY A 49 -6.09 -15.80 -1.92
CA GLY A 49 -6.19 -16.90 -2.87
C GLY A 49 -6.80 -16.55 -4.22
N GLU A 50 -7.18 -15.32 -4.42
CA GLU A 50 -7.81 -14.84 -5.66
C GLU A 50 -7.30 -13.45 -5.98
N THR A 51 -7.62 -12.96 -7.19
CA THR A 51 -7.32 -11.58 -7.56
C THR A 51 -8.06 -10.63 -6.62
N VAL A 52 -7.33 -9.68 -6.06
CA VAL A 52 -7.91 -8.68 -5.17
C VAL A 52 -8.39 -7.50 -6.02
N GLN A 53 -9.64 -7.13 -5.85
CA GLN A 53 -10.23 -6.02 -6.58
C GLN A 53 -10.45 -4.85 -5.62
N ILE A 54 -10.11 -3.65 -6.08
CA ILE A 54 -10.34 -2.43 -5.33
C ILE A 54 -11.47 -1.67 -6.02
N MET A 55 -12.55 -1.49 -5.30
CA MET A 55 -13.78 -0.91 -5.84
C MET A 55 -14.10 0.42 -5.20
N LYS A 56 -14.80 1.24 -5.94
CA LYS A 56 -15.44 2.43 -5.39
C LYS A 56 -16.67 2.02 -4.57
N PRO A 57 -17.18 2.92 -3.70
CA PRO A 57 -18.41 2.63 -2.97
C PRO A 57 -19.63 2.31 -3.84
N ASP A 58 -19.63 2.76 -5.10
CA ASP A 58 -20.70 2.46 -6.06
C ASP A 58 -20.60 1.08 -6.70
N GLY A 59 -19.56 0.30 -6.36
CA GLY A 59 -19.37 -1.05 -6.87
C GLY A 59 -18.55 -1.14 -8.14
N VAL A 60 -18.07 -0.02 -8.67
CA VAL A 60 -17.22 -0.04 -9.86
C VAL A 60 -15.79 -0.43 -9.47
N VAL A 61 -15.26 -1.47 -10.11
CA VAL A 61 -13.88 -1.93 -9.88
C VAL A 61 -12.93 -0.96 -10.56
N GLU A 62 -12.01 -0.37 -9.77
CA GLU A 62 -11.02 0.55 -10.30
C GLU A 62 -9.67 -0.10 -10.53
N PHE A 63 -9.29 -1.04 -9.67
CA PHE A 63 -7.98 -1.69 -9.75
C PHE A 63 -8.09 -3.16 -9.42
N GLU A 64 -7.21 -3.94 -10.02
CA GLU A 64 -7.03 -5.34 -9.66
C GLU A 64 -5.58 -5.56 -9.29
N ILE A 65 -5.35 -6.39 -8.28
CA ILE A 65 -4.02 -6.79 -7.87
C ILE A 65 -3.94 -8.31 -8.01
N ASP A 66 -3.04 -8.75 -8.90
CA ASP A 66 -2.79 -10.16 -9.12
C ASP A 66 -1.32 -10.44 -8.83
N VAL A 67 -1.05 -11.41 -7.97
CA VAL A 67 0.31 -11.74 -7.56
C VAL A 67 0.71 -13.04 -8.22
N LYS A 68 1.81 -12.98 -8.97
CA LYS A 68 2.42 -14.16 -9.56
C LYS A 68 3.60 -14.56 -8.68
N ASP A 69 3.45 -15.70 -8.00
CA ASP A 69 4.50 -16.22 -7.14
C ASP A 69 5.54 -16.92 -8.00
N LEU A 70 6.72 -16.33 -8.06
CA LEU A 70 7.83 -16.85 -8.86
C LEU A 70 8.80 -17.70 -8.06
N ARG A 71 8.52 -17.90 -6.78
CA ARG A 71 9.39 -18.70 -5.93
C ARG A 71 9.27 -20.16 -6.32
N LYS A 72 10.42 -20.82 -6.38
CA LYS A 72 10.42 -22.26 -6.61
C LYS A 72 10.15 -22.97 -5.29
N ILE A 73 9.17 -23.85 -5.31
CA ILE A 73 8.87 -24.72 -4.18
C ILE A 73 9.46 -26.07 -4.48
N ASP A 74 10.41 -26.50 -3.67
CA ASP A 74 11.02 -27.83 -3.80
C ASP A 74 10.23 -28.84 -2.98
#